data_c4f158facddcf65ed08ef05164e7803c
#
_entry.id   c4f158facddcf65ed08ef05164e7803c
#
_cell.length_a   1.000
_cell.length_b   1.000
_cell.length_c   1.000
_cell.angle_alpha   90.00
_cell.angle_beta   90.00
_cell.angle_gamma   90.00
#
_symmetry.space_group_name_H-M   'P 1'
#
loop_
_entity.id
_entity.type
_entity.pdbx_description
1 polymer ?
#
loop_
_entity_poly.entity_id
_entity_poly.type
_entity_poly.pdbx_seq_one_letter_code
_entity_poly.pdbx_strand_id
1 'polypeptide(L)'
;TSQWLPLTPALAKAITNNTCNDLTALRHSQMNLYNRSNVYPELTKAEQTLCNNGVEALVNLINTSTGVLFSDGTAKNALKALYDENNTAYPWTNALKTRPVIVGLGAGSKIQSENVYLSQHQSEAVLKEKLAPQATSLNGLNTFTYGPLSPRFSEQNQTLNLAGTLNTAKQKNGDIKHGFGIDENTALVVIKSNKGNLMTVIGQSGVAHLSTQQKANSYNYSYWPARSVIDITNAGFELSERTISQALAPVKIPPLPVQRFANILTDSKLRSLTQAMCLSQEQSAVGQQDDLLINLTATKNTDYYRINTQPYGCALSNLSLNVERF
;
A
#
# COMPACT_ATOMS: atom_id res chain seq x y z
N THR A 1 26.98 -6.96 1.18
CA THR A 1 26.98 -6.48 -0.22
C THR A 1 25.56 -6.55 -0.77
N SER A 2 25.10 -5.54 -1.49
CA SER A 2 23.81 -5.55 -2.19
C SER A 2 24.03 -5.93 -3.65
N GLN A 3 23.08 -6.67 -4.23
CA GLN A 3 23.08 -7.02 -5.63
C GLN A 3 21.74 -6.60 -6.26
N TRP A 4 21.84 -5.95 -7.42
CA TRP A 4 20.67 -5.60 -8.22
C TRP A 4 20.27 -6.76 -9.12
N LEU A 5 19.00 -7.18 -9.06
CA LEU A 5 18.43 -8.20 -9.92
C LEU A 5 17.35 -7.56 -10.81
N PRO A 6 17.64 -7.29 -12.10
CA PRO A 6 16.69 -6.69 -13.02
C PRO A 6 15.67 -7.72 -13.53
N LEU A 7 14.90 -8.32 -12.64
CA LEU A 7 13.95 -9.38 -12.97
C LEU A 7 12.69 -8.77 -13.61
N THR A 8 12.68 -8.73 -14.94
CA THR A 8 11.53 -8.30 -15.75
C THR A 8 10.68 -9.51 -16.17
N PRO A 9 9.41 -9.31 -16.60
CA PRO A 9 8.59 -10.41 -17.15
C PRO A 9 9.24 -11.16 -18.30
N ALA A 10 9.93 -10.44 -19.21
CA ALA A 10 10.63 -11.04 -20.33
C ALA A 10 11.82 -11.89 -19.87
N LEU A 11 12.58 -11.40 -18.88
CA LEU A 11 13.69 -12.14 -18.32
C LEU A 11 13.20 -13.38 -17.56
N ALA A 12 12.14 -13.27 -16.78
CA ALA A 12 11.54 -14.39 -16.08
C ALA A 12 11.15 -15.52 -17.05
N LYS A 13 10.48 -15.17 -18.16
CA LYS A 13 10.11 -16.13 -19.21
C LYS A 13 11.32 -16.74 -19.89
N ALA A 14 12.35 -15.95 -20.19
CA ALA A 14 13.60 -16.43 -20.83
C ALA A 14 14.37 -17.38 -19.92
N ILE A 15 14.49 -17.09 -18.63
CA ILE A 15 15.15 -17.97 -17.64
C ILE A 15 14.39 -19.32 -17.57
N THR A 16 13.06 -19.28 -17.48
CA THR A 16 12.24 -20.48 -17.36
C THR A 16 12.29 -21.35 -18.61
N ASN A 17 12.29 -20.75 -19.79
CA ASN A 17 12.29 -21.46 -21.07
C ASN A 17 13.69 -21.76 -21.62
N ASN A 18 14.74 -21.36 -20.90
CA ASN A 18 16.14 -21.47 -21.34
C ASN A 18 16.40 -20.79 -22.71
N THR A 19 15.78 -19.64 -22.94
CA THR A 19 15.89 -18.88 -24.21
C THR A 19 16.73 -17.62 -24.06
N CYS A 20 17.78 -17.68 -23.27
CA CYS A 20 18.62 -16.52 -22.93
C CYS A 20 19.36 -15.91 -24.14
N ASN A 21 19.65 -16.70 -25.17
CA ASN A 21 20.27 -16.22 -26.39
C ASN A 21 19.38 -15.23 -27.18
N ASP A 22 18.04 -15.32 -26.98
CA ASP A 22 17.07 -14.48 -27.68
C ASP A 22 16.75 -13.17 -26.92
N LEU A 23 17.35 -12.95 -25.74
CA LEU A 23 17.09 -11.75 -24.93
C LEU A 23 17.40 -10.46 -25.68
N THR A 24 18.42 -10.45 -26.51
CA THR A 24 18.78 -9.28 -27.32
C THR A 24 17.68 -8.95 -28.34
N ALA A 25 17.11 -9.94 -29.02
CA ALA A 25 16.02 -9.75 -29.97
C ALA A 25 14.71 -9.30 -29.23
N LEU A 26 14.40 -9.88 -28.10
CA LEU A 26 13.27 -9.47 -27.23
C LEU A 26 13.41 -8.02 -26.76
N ARG A 27 14.60 -7.57 -26.43
CA ARG A 27 14.88 -6.18 -26.02
C ARG A 27 14.68 -5.20 -27.16
N HIS A 28 15.11 -5.54 -28.36
CA HIS A 28 14.93 -4.69 -29.54
C HIS A 28 13.46 -4.53 -29.93
N SER A 29 12.64 -5.55 -29.73
CA SER A 29 11.19 -5.49 -30.01
C SER A 29 10.37 -4.66 -29.01
N GLN A 30 10.88 -4.49 -27.79
CA GLN A 30 10.15 -3.80 -26.71
C GLN A 30 10.52 -2.32 -26.54
N MET A 31 11.57 -1.84 -27.18
CA MET A 31 12.09 -0.47 -27.06
C MET A 31 12.29 0.19 -28.41
N ASN A 32 11.27 0.87 -28.88
CA ASN A 32 11.30 1.60 -30.16
C ASN A 32 12.21 2.85 -30.19
N LEU A 33 12.83 3.29 -29.10
CA LEU A 33 13.49 4.60 -29.05
C LEU A 33 14.93 4.63 -28.54
N TYR A 34 15.41 3.65 -27.78
CA TYR A 34 16.78 3.63 -27.29
C TYR A 34 17.30 2.21 -27.21
N ASN A 35 18.47 1.96 -27.81
CA ASN A 35 19.19 0.72 -27.60
C ASN A 35 19.62 0.65 -26.13
N ARG A 36 18.92 -0.16 -25.34
CA ARG A 36 19.13 -0.28 -23.89
C ARG A 36 20.57 -0.65 -23.53
N SER A 37 21.23 -1.43 -24.37
CA SER A 37 22.64 -1.79 -24.21
C SER A 37 23.58 -0.60 -24.33
N ASN A 38 23.23 0.44 -25.09
CA ASN A 38 24.04 1.65 -25.21
C ASN A 38 23.77 2.63 -24.06
N VAL A 39 22.54 2.65 -23.51
CA VAL A 39 22.15 3.57 -22.44
C VAL A 39 22.46 2.99 -21.05
N TYR A 40 22.27 1.67 -20.88
CA TYR A 40 22.47 0.95 -19.62
C TYR A 40 23.26 -0.35 -19.82
N PRO A 41 24.54 -0.30 -20.20
CA PRO A 41 25.32 -1.49 -20.50
C PRO A 41 25.48 -2.43 -19.30
N GLU A 42 25.62 -1.89 -18.09
CA GLU A 42 25.76 -2.67 -16.87
C GLU A 42 24.49 -3.47 -16.55
N LEU A 43 23.31 -2.87 -16.75
CA LEU A 43 22.03 -3.53 -16.55
C LEU A 43 21.84 -4.67 -17.55
N THR A 44 22.22 -4.45 -18.81
CA THR A 44 22.15 -5.46 -19.87
C THR A 44 23.05 -6.66 -19.56
N LYS A 45 24.26 -6.40 -19.07
CA LYS A 45 25.21 -7.44 -18.65
C LYS A 45 24.66 -8.23 -17.45
N ALA A 46 24.08 -7.55 -16.47
CA ALA A 46 23.48 -8.18 -15.30
C ALA A 46 22.30 -9.09 -15.69
N GLU A 47 21.41 -8.63 -16.58
CA GLU A 47 20.29 -9.43 -17.11
C GLU A 47 20.78 -10.67 -17.85
N GLN A 48 21.81 -10.54 -18.70
CA GLN A 48 22.37 -11.66 -19.46
C GLN A 48 23.03 -12.68 -18.54
N THR A 49 23.80 -12.21 -17.55
CA THR A 49 24.45 -13.07 -16.57
C THR A 49 23.42 -13.85 -15.75
N LEU A 50 22.37 -13.16 -15.28
CA LEU A 50 21.30 -13.76 -14.52
C LEU A 50 20.57 -14.84 -15.34
N CYS A 51 20.30 -14.55 -16.61
CA CYS A 51 19.65 -15.50 -17.50
C CYS A 51 20.51 -16.75 -17.76
N ASN A 52 21.79 -16.56 -18.05
CA ASN A 52 22.71 -17.66 -18.34
C ASN A 52 22.94 -18.59 -17.13
N ASN A 53 22.88 -18.04 -15.93
CA ASN A 53 23.02 -18.81 -14.69
C ASN A 53 21.81 -19.69 -14.36
N GLY A 54 20.66 -19.40 -14.96
CA GLY A 54 19.44 -20.21 -14.85
C GLY A 54 18.70 -20.12 -13.53
N VAL A 55 17.66 -20.92 -13.43
CA VAL A 55 16.70 -20.90 -12.29
C VAL A 55 17.38 -21.23 -10.96
N GLU A 56 18.17 -22.28 -10.90
CA GLU A 56 18.78 -22.75 -9.66
C GLU A 56 19.72 -21.71 -9.06
N ALA A 57 20.55 -21.09 -9.88
CA ALA A 57 21.47 -20.05 -9.43
C ALA A 57 20.72 -18.83 -8.89
N LEU A 58 19.62 -18.43 -9.53
CA LEU A 58 18.77 -17.34 -9.05
C LEU A 58 18.13 -17.68 -7.70
N VAL A 59 17.58 -18.87 -7.55
CA VAL A 59 16.96 -19.34 -6.29
C VAL A 59 18.02 -19.40 -5.18
N ASN A 60 19.21 -19.94 -5.46
CA ASN A 60 20.30 -19.99 -4.50
C ASN A 60 20.78 -18.61 -4.06
N LEU A 61 20.90 -17.67 -4.98
CA LEU A 61 21.24 -16.29 -4.69
C LEU A 61 20.23 -15.62 -3.75
N ILE A 62 18.95 -15.82 -4.01
CA ILE A 62 17.88 -15.32 -3.15
C ILE A 62 17.94 -15.99 -1.77
N ASN A 63 18.08 -17.31 -1.73
CA ASN A 63 18.09 -18.07 -0.49
C ASN A 63 19.27 -17.73 0.44
N THR A 64 20.38 -17.32 -0.11
CA THR A 64 21.56 -16.87 0.66
C THR A 64 21.48 -15.39 1.07
N SER A 65 20.50 -14.64 0.59
CA SER A 65 20.32 -13.24 0.96
C SER A 65 19.64 -13.09 2.33
N THR A 66 20.06 -12.08 3.09
CA THR A 66 19.42 -11.71 4.36
C THR A 66 18.05 -11.06 4.15
N GLY A 67 17.86 -10.37 3.03
CA GLY A 67 16.61 -9.70 2.72
C GLY A 67 16.49 -9.34 1.26
N VAL A 68 15.30 -8.95 0.87
CA VAL A 68 14.98 -8.50 -0.50
C VAL A 68 14.27 -7.16 -0.46
N LEU A 69 14.54 -6.35 -1.48
CA LEU A 69 13.89 -5.08 -1.70
C LEU A 69 13.23 -5.09 -3.08
N PHE A 70 11.92 -4.90 -3.11
CA PHE A 70 11.16 -4.68 -4.33
C PHE A 70 11.10 -3.19 -4.62
N SER A 71 11.65 -2.78 -5.75
CA SER A 71 11.63 -1.37 -6.18
C SER A 71 10.23 -0.93 -6.62
N ASP A 72 10.07 0.38 -6.75
CA ASP A 72 8.89 0.96 -7.38
C ASP A 72 8.82 0.64 -8.89
N GLY A 73 7.65 0.82 -9.47
CA GLY A 73 7.36 0.56 -10.87
C GLY A 73 5.89 0.24 -11.11
N THR A 74 5.64 -0.83 -11.86
CA THR A 74 4.29 -1.28 -12.17
C THR A 74 4.00 -2.62 -11.49
N ALA A 75 3.04 -2.66 -10.57
CA ALA A 75 2.67 -3.88 -9.86
C ALA A 75 2.34 -5.05 -10.82
N LYS A 76 1.64 -4.75 -11.93
CA LYS A 76 1.32 -5.75 -12.96
C LYS A 76 2.59 -6.41 -13.55
N ASN A 77 3.62 -5.62 -13.85
CA ASN A 77 4.88 -6.15 -14.38
C ASN A 77 5.66 -6.94 -13.33
N ALA A 78 5.69 -6.44 -12.08
CA ALA A 78 6.31 -7.16 -10.98
C ALA A 78 5.66 -8.54 -10.79
N LEU A 79 4.32 -8.61 -10.79
CA LEU A 79 3.61 -9.88 -10.65
C LEU A 79 3.85 -10.83 -11.82
N LYS A 80 3.94 -10.34 -13.07
CA LYS A 80 4.31 -11.14 -14.23
C LYS A 80 5.75 -11.68 -14.19
N ALA A 81 6.62 -11.08 -13.39
CA ALA A 81 7.97 -11.60 -13.14
C ALA A 81 8.00 -12.64 -12.00
N LEU A 82 6.92 -12.76 -11.24
CA LEU A 82 6.76 -13.68 -10.10
C LEU A 82 5.84 -14.86 -10.41
N TYR A 83 4.90 -14.68 -11.32
CA TYR A 83 3.90 -15.69 -11.70
C TYR A 83 3.81 -15.79 -13.22
N ASP A 84 3.58 -16.98 -13.71
CA ASP A 84 3.34 -17.24 -15.13
C ASP A 84 1.93 -16.83 -15.59
N GLU A 85 1.60 -17.09 -16.84
CA GLU A 85 0.30 -16.74 -17.44
C GLU A 85 -0.87 -17.53 -16.82
N ASN A 86 -0.58 -18.69 -16.22
CA ASN A 86 -1.54 -19.53 -15.49
C ASN A 86 -1.61 -19.19 -14.01
N ASN A 87 -0.96 -18.10 -13.58
CA ASN A 87 -0.87 -17.68 -12.20
C ASN A 87 -0.13 -18.67 -11.28
N THR A 88 0.76 -19.48 -11.86
CA THR A 88 1.65 -20.39 -11.16
C THR A 88 2.92 -19.65 -10.76
N ALA A 89 3.31 -19.76 -9.50
CA ALA A 89 4.52 -19.11 -8.99
C ALA A 89 5.78 -19.68 -9.64
N TYR A 90 6.65 -18.80 -10.12
CA TYR A 90 8.00 -19.20 -10.52
C TYR A 90 8.80 -19.70 -9.29
N PRO A 91 9.80 -20.58 -9.46
CA PRO A 91 10.57 -21.15 -8.35
C PRO A 91 11.17 -20.08 -7.40
N TRP A 92 11.66 -18.97 -7.93
CA TRP A 92 12.21 -17.86 -7.13
C TRP A 92 11.17 -17.10 -6.31
N THR A 93 9.90 -17.17 -6.67
CA THR A 93 8.82 -16.50 -5.92
C THR A 93 8.73 -17.03 -4.50
N ASN A 94 8.82 -18.33 -4.32
CA ASN A 94 8.81 -18.94 -2.99
C ASN A 94 10.07 -18.59 -2.19
N ALA A 95 11.22 -18.55 -2.85
CA ALA A 95 12.47 -18.11 -2.22
C ALA A 95 12.39 -16.67 -1.71
N LEU A 96 11.77 -15.76 -2.48
CA LEU A 96 11.54 -14.35 -2.10
C LEU A 96 10.63 -14.23 -0.87
N LYS A 97 9.53 -15.01 -0.83
CA LYS A 97 8.56 -14.98 0.29
C LYS A 97 9.17 -15.38 1.64
N THR A 98 10.21 -16.18 1.65
CA THR A 98 10.82 -16.74 2.85
C THR A 98 11.98 -15.93 3.39
N ARG A 99 12.28 -14.76 2.80
CA ARG A 99 13.38 -13.94 3.31
C ARG A 99 13.04 -13.32 4.66
N PRO A 100 14.02 -13.26 5.57
CA PRO A 100 13.83 -12.66 6.91
C PRO A 100 13.40 -11.19 6.86
N VAL A 101 13.90 -10.44 5.89
CA VAL A 101 13.57 -9.02 5.69
C VAL A 101 13.04 -8.82 4.28
N ILE A 102 11.85 -8.27 4.18
CA ILE A 102 11.20 -7.97 2.90
C ILE A 102 10.79 -6.50 2.91
N VAL A 103 11.31 -5.74 1.96
CA VAL A 103 11.03 -4.31 1.81
C VAL A 103 10.37 -4.07 0.46
N GLY A 104 9.36 -3.23 0.42
CA GLY A 104 8.71 -2.80 -0.82
C GLY A 104 8.63 -1.28 -0.91
N LEU A 105 8.96 -0.73 -2.08
CA LEU A 105 8.81 0.67 -2.41
C LEU A 105 7.71 0.83 -3.45
N GLY A 106 6.76 1.73 -3.24
CA GLY A 106 5.68 1.99 -4.18
C GLY A 106 4.95 0.71 -4.63
N ALA A 107 4.99 0.37 -5.91
CA ALA A 107 4.41 -0.87 -6.44
C ALA A 107 4.99 -2.13 -5.79
N GLY A 108 6.26 -2.11 -5.38
CA GLY A 108 6.90 -3.19 -4.64
C GLY A 108 6.29 -3.43 -3.25
N SER A 109 5.72 -2.39 -2.60
CA SER A 109 4.94 -2.59 -1.38
C SER A 109 3.58 -3.22 -1.69
N LYS A 110 2.91 -2.76 -2.75
CA LYS A 110 1.58 -3.24 -3.14
C LYS A 110 1.54 -4.73 -3.41
N ILE A 111 2.58 -5.29 -4.05
CA ILE A 111 2.64 -6.73 -4.38
C ILE A 111 2.85 -7.64 -3.15
N GLN A 112 3.16 -7.10 -1.98
CA GLN A 112 3.29 -7.89 -0.76
C GLN A 112 1.95 -8.36 -0.19
N SER A 113 0.84 -7.75 -0.57
CA SER A 113 -0.51 -8.19 -0.19
C SER A 113 -0.82 -9.57 -0.77
N GLU A 114 -1.78 -10.28 -0.20
CA GLU A 114 -2.25 -11.56 -0.73
C GLU A 114 -2.91 -11.38 -2.10
N ASN A 115 -3.81 -10.41 -2.20
CA ASN A 115 -4.47 -10.04 -3.44
C ASN A 115 -4.08 -8.61 -3.82
N VAL A 116 -3.60 -8.45 -5.04
CA VAL A 116 -3.24 -7.16 -5.61
C VAL A 116 -4.34 -6.71 -6.55
N TYR A 117 -5.04 -5.66 -6.17
CA TYR A 117 -6.10 -5.06 -6.97
C TYR A 117 -5.49 -3.99 -7.88
N LEU A 118 -5.63 -4.21 -9.19
CA LEU A 118 -5.20 -3.26 -10.20
C LEU A 118 -6.41 -2.43 -10.62
N SER A 119 -6.49 -1.17 -10.20
CA SER A 119 -7.50 -0.28 -10.75
C SER A 119 -7.18 -0.02 -12.22
N GLN A 120 -8.14 -0.23 -13.10
CA GLN A 120 -7.94 0.00 -14.53
C GLN A 120 -8.03 1.47 -14.92
N HIS A 121 -8.63 2.32 -14.08
CA HIS A 121 -8.82 3.74 -14.37
C HIS A 121 -8.61 4.60 -13.13
N GLN A 122 -7.76 5.62 -13.27
CA GLN A 122 -7.62 6.72 -12.31
C GLN A 122 -8.56 7.91 -12.63
N SER A 123 -9.55 7.75 -13.50
CA SER A 123 -10.40 8.85 -13.94
C SER A 123 -11.56 9.09 -12.98
N GLU A 124 -11.90 10.35 -12.78
CA GLU A 124 -13.08 10.83 -12.04
C GLU A 124 -14.39 10.13 -12.46
N ALA A 125 -14.49 9.68 -13.71
CA ALA A 125 -15.64 8.96 -14.24
C ALA A 125 -15.92 7.63 -13.52
N VAL A 126 -14.88 6.95 -13.02
CA VAL A 126 -15.02 5.68 -12.27
C VAL A 126 -15.56 5.93 -10.87
N LEU A 127 -15.26 7.07 -10.27
CA LEU A 127 -15.85 7.51 -9.01
C LEU A 127 -17.35 7.76 -9.17
N LYS A 128 -17.80 8.15 -10.36
CA LYS A 128 -19.19 8.46 -10.66
C LYS A 128 -20.09 7.23 -10.84
N GLU A 129 -19.58 6.12 -11.35
CA GLU A 129 -20.44 4.97 -11.65
C GLU A 129 -20.50 3.91 -10.55
N LYS A 130 -19.41 3.63 -9.84
CA LYS A 130 -19.40 2.64 -8.73
C LYS A 130 -18.28 2.97 -7.75
N LEU A 131 -18.59 2.99 -6.47
CA LEU A 131 -17.62 2.99 -5.37
C LEU A 131 -16.75 1.71 -5.32
N ALA A 132 -16.93 0.82 -6.26
CA ALA A 132 -16.08 -0.33 -6.51
C ALA A 132 -15.53 -0.23 -7.95
N PRO A 133 -14.26 0.16 -8.17
CA PRO A 133 -13.63 -0.10 -9.44
C PRO A 133 -13.71 -1.61 -9.71
N GLN A 134 -14.03 -2.00 -10.94
CA GLN A 134 -13.93 -3.40 -11.37
C GLN A 134 -12.43 -3.76 -11.35
N ALA A 135 -11.92 -4.07 -10.17
CA ALA A 135 -10.52 -4.37 -9.98
C ALA A 135 -10.26 -5.83 -10.35
N THR A 136 -9.40 -6.03 -11.33
CA THR A 136 -8.81 -7.35 -11.56
C THR A 136 -7.89 -7.64 -10.38
N SER A 137 -8.17 -8.69 -9.62
CA SER A 137 -7.26 -9.15 -8.57
C SER A 137 -6.26 -10.14 -9.16
N LEU A 138 -5.00 -9.95 -8.82
CA LEU A 138 -3.90 -10.87 -9.11
C LEU A 138 -3.33 -11.38 -7.78
N ASN A 139 -2.76 -12.60 -7.78
CA ASN A 139 -2.08 -13.11 -6.60
C ASN A 139 -0.85 -12.27 -6.31
N GLY A 140 -0.73 -11.80 -5.10
CA GLY A 140 0.46 -11.15 -4.58
C GLY A 140 1.39 -12.10 -3.86
N LEU A 141 2.40 -11.57 -3.19
CA LEU A 141 3.37 -12.38 -2.45
C LEU A 141 2.82 -12.94 -1.14
N ASN A 142 1.74 -12.38 -0.60
CA ASN A 142 1.20 -12.73 0.72
C ASN A 142 2.25 -12.68 1.85
N THR A 143 3.15 -11.71 1.79
CA THR A 143 4.14 -11.46 2.86
C THR A 143 3.62 -10.45 3.86
N PHE A 144 2.69 -9.61 3.45
CA PHE A 144 1.86 -8.74 4.29
C PHE A 144 0.42 -9.29 4.31
N THR A 145 0.07 -9.96 5.38
CA THR A 145 -1.18 -10.76 5.51
C THR A 145 -2.37 -9.98 6.08
N TYR A 146 -2.22 -8.68 6.30
CA TYR A 146 -3.22 -7.87 7.03
C TYR A 146 -4.22 -7.16 6.12
N GLY A 147 -4.01 -7.20 4.80
CA GLY A 147 -4.90 -6.61 3.82
C GLY A 147 -4.16 -5.92 2.65
N PRO A 148 -4.88 -5.28 1.72
CA PRO A 148 -4.27 -4.57 0.61
C PRO A 148 -3.48 -3.33 1.07
N LEU A 149 -2.35 -3.11 0.40
CA LEU A 149 -1.48 -1.96 0.57
C LEU A 149 -1.68 -0.96 -0.56
N SER A 150 -1.79 0.32 -0.21
CA SER A 150 -1.91 1.44 -1.14
C SER A 150 -0.81 2.47 -0.87
N PRO A 151 0.29 2.48 -1.63
CA PRO A 151 1.36 3.47 -1.48
C PRO A 151 0.95 4.83 -2.03
N ARG A 152 1.64 5.91 -1.59
CA ARG A 152 1.38 7.32 -1.94
C ARG A 152 -0.08 7.71 -1.68
N PHE A 153 -0.60 7.26 -0.55
CA PHE A 153 -2.02 7.21 -0.29
C PHE A 153 -2.69 8.58 -0.30
N SER A 154 -2.26 9.48 0.55
CA SER A 154 -2.85 10.82 0.63
C SER A 154 -2.47 11.69 -0.55
N GLU A 155 -1.24 11.59 -1.02
CA GLU A 155 -0.70 12.39 -2.14
C GLU A 155 -1.38 12.07 -3.47
N GLN A 156 -1.79 10.82 -3.67
CA GLN A 156 -2.53 10.38 -4.86
C GLN A 156 -4.03 10.15 -4.60
N ASN A 157 -4.54 10.63 -3.48
CA ASN A 157 -5.97 10.58 -3.12
C ASN A 157 -6.58 9.17 -3.25
N GLN A 158 -5.88 8.16 -2.74
CA GLN A 158 -6.21 6.75 -2.93
C GLN A 158 -7.34 6.24 -2.01
N THR A 159 -7.98 7.12 -1.23
CA THR A 159 -8.98 6.72 -0.21
C THR A 159 -10.14 5.93 -0.83
N LEU A 160 -10.75 6.43 -1.90
CA LEU A 160 -11.87 5.72 -2.55
C LEU A 160 -11.41 4.48 -3.29
N ASN A 161 -10.19 4.47 -3.84
CA ASN A 161 -9.61 3.28 -4.47
C ASN A 161 -9.41 2.16 -3.45
N LEU A 162 -8.89 2.48 -2.27
CA LEU A 162 -8.72 1.51 -1.19
C LEU A 162 -10.07 1.04 -0.65
N ALA A 163 -11.02 1.94 -0.46
CA ALA A 163 -12.39 1.62 -0.05
C ALA A 163 -13.08 0.69 -1.05
N GLY A 164 -13.00 0.98 -2.35
CA GLY A 164 -13.52 0.13 -3.41
C GLY A 164 -12.82 -1.24 -3.48
N THR A 165 -11.51 -1.27 -3.23
CA THR A 165 -10.75 -2.53 -3.11
C THR A 165 -11.29 -3.39 -1.97
N LEU A 166 -11.55 -2.79 -0.81
CA LEU A 166 -12.12 -3.49 0.35
C LEU A 166 -13.54 -4.01 0.05
N ASN A 167 -14.39 -3.22 -0.60
CA ASN A 167 -15.71 -3.67 -1.01
C ASN A 167 -15.65 -4.88 -1.95
N THR A 168 -14.74 -4.82 -2.93
CA THR A 168 -14.54 -5.94 -3.89
C THR A 168 -14.02 -7.19 -3.17
N ALA A 169 -13.06 -7.02 -2.27
CA ALA A 169 -12.50 -8.12 -1.48
C ALA A 169 -13.55 -8.77 -0.59
N LYS A 170 -14.37 -7.97 0.08
CA LYS A 170 -15.49 -8.44 0.91
C LYS A 170 -16.50 -9.27 0.10
N GLN A 171 -16.79 -8.88 -1.14
CA GLN A 171 -17.71 -9.62 -2.01
C GLN A 171 -17.12 -10.95 -2.49
N LYS A 172 -15.81 -11.03 -2.74
CA LYS A 172 -15.15 -12.22 -3.29
C LYS A 172 -14.77 -13.25 -2.22
N ASN A 173 -14.16 -12.81 -1.12
CA ASN A 173 -13.52 -13.70 -0.16
C ASN A 173 -14.03 -13.54 1.29
N GLY A 174 -14.89 -12.56 1.58
CA GLY A 174 -15.50 -12.34 2.90
C GLY A 174 -14.56 -11.91 4.05
N ASP A 175 -13.29 -12.30 4.01
CA ASP A 175 -12.37 -12.22 5.14
C ASP A 175 -11.49 -10.96 5.17
N ILE A 176 -11.32 -10.30 4.03
CA ILE A 176 -10.49 -9.08 3.96
C ILE A 176 -11.30 -7.88 4.41
N LYS A 177 -11.05 -7.45 5.63
CA LYS A 177 -11.78 -6.33 6.28
C LYS A 177 -10.95 -5.05 6.37
N HIS A 178 -9.63 -5.14 6.26
CA HIS A 178 -8.69 -4.07 6.53
C HIS A 178 -7.87 -3.71 5.29
N GLY A 179 -7.48 -2.45 5.15
CA GLY A 179 -6.60 -1.97 4.11
C GLY A 179 -5.74 -0.82 4.63
N PHE A 180 -4.54 -0.67 4.08
CA PHE A 180 -3.52 0.26 4.60
C PHE A 180 -3.04 1.17 3.49
N GLY A 181 -3.17 2.46 3.73
CA GLY A 181 -2.65 3.52 2.88
C GLY A 181 -1.36 4.09 3.46
N ILE A 182 -0.26 4.00 2.72
CA ILE A 182 1.04 4.49 3.17
C ILE A 182 1.35 5.79 2.42
N ASP A 183 1.53 6.88 3.16
CA ASP A 183 1.85 8.18 2.59
C ASP A 183 3.29 8.23 2.05
N GLU A 184 3.60 9.23 1.22
CA GLU A 184 4.95 9.45 0.72
C GLU A 184 5.94 9.73 1.88
N ASN A 185 7.20 9.38 1.66
CA ASN A 185 8.28 9.50 2.66
C ASN A 185 7.96 8.82 4.00
N THR A 186 7.17 7.76 3.95
CA THR A 186 6.70 7.01 5.11
C THR A 186 6.85 5.51 4.87
N ALA A 187 7.16 4.77 5.92
CA ALA A 187 7.18 3.31 5.88
C ALA A 187 6.38 2.73 7.05
N LEU A 188 5.66 1.65 6.76
CA LEU A 188 5.03 0.78 7.74
C LEU A 188 5.93 -0.44 7.97
N VAL A 189 6.58 -0.49 9.12
CA VAL A 189 7.44 -1.60 9.53
C VAL A 189 6.61 -2.59 10.33
N VAL A 190 6.58 -3.85 9.88
CA VAL A 190 5.88 -4.93 10.57
C VAL A 190 6.90 -5.87 11.20
N ILE A 191 6.79 -6.06 12.49
CA ILE A 191 7.63 -7.00 13.24
C ILE A 191 6.75 -8.14 13.71
N LYS A 192 7.09 -9.36 13.26
CA LYS A 192 6.44 -10.59 13.69
C LYS A 192 7.29 -11.24 14.77
N SER A 193 6.73 -11.50 15.94
CA SER A 193 7.43 -12.14 17.04
C SER A 193 6.54 -13.12 17.81
N ASN A 194 7.15 -14.00 18.57
CA ASN A 194 6.43 -14.93 19.44
C ASN A 194 5.66 -14.24 20.59
N LYS A 195 5.97 -12.96 20.87
CA LYS A 195 5.32 -12.15 21.91
C LYS A 195 4.14 -11.32 21.39
N GLY A 196 3.85 -11.41 20.10
CA GLY A 196 2.86 -10.62 19.40
C GLY A 196 3.46 -9.92 18.19
N ASN A 197 2.60 -9.52 17.27
CA ASN A 197 2.98 -8.76 16.09
C ASN A 197 2.69 -7.29 16.34
N LEU A 198 3.56 -6.42 15.86
CA LEU A 198 3.37 -4.98 15.94
C LEU A 198 3.71 -4.30 14.63
N MET A 199 3.12 -3.13 14.43
CA MET A 199 3.47 -2.22 13.33
C MET A 199 4.08 -0.95 13.92
N THR A 200 5.03 -0.38 13.20
CA THR A 200 5.62 0.92 13.55
C THR A 200 5.63 1.80 12.32
N VAL A 201 5.16 3.02 12.47
CA VAL A 201 5.21 4.04 11.41
C VAL A 201 6.48 4.87 11.56
N ILE A 202 7.29 4.89 10.51
CA ILE A 202 8.52 5.68 10.44
C ILE A 202 8.51 6.60 9.22
N GLY A 203 9.15 7.74 9.30
CA GLY A 203 9.23 8.69 8.19
C GLY A 203 8.70 10.08 8.53
N GLN A 204 8.07 10.74 7.56
CA GLN A 204 7.63 12.13 7.68
C GLN A 204 6.11 12.30 7.81
N SER A 205 5.33 11.41 7.22
CA SER A 205 3.86 11.48 7.21
C SER A 205 3.26 10.36 8.07
N GLY A 206 2.33 9.60 7.56
CA GLY A 206 1.68 8.56 8.32
C GLY A 206 1.11 7.44 7.47
N VAL A 207 0.35 6.59 8.14
CA VAL A 207 -0.37 5.47 7.56
C VAL A 207 -1.85 5.61 7.86
N ALA A 208 -2.66 5.60 6.82
CA ALA A 208 -4.11 5.48 6.95
C ALA A 208 -4.51 4.00 7.02
N HIS A 209 -5.44 3.68 7.88
CA HIS A 209 -6.02 2.35 7.97
C HIS A 209 -7.53 2.46 7.78
N LEU A 210 -8.05 1.68 6.84
CA LEU A 210 -9.48 1.56 6.60
C LEU A 210 -9.94 0.16 7.01
N SER A 211 -11.09 0.08 7.68
CA SER A 211 -11.79 -1.19 7.86
C SER A 211 -13.26 -1.07 7.48
N THR A 212 -13.82 -2.12 6.90
CA THR A 212 -15.22 -2.13 6.44
C THR A 212 -16.18 -2.17 7.63
N GLN A 213 -17.25 -1.40 7.56
CA GLN A 213 -18.39 -1.50 8.47
C GLN A 213 -19.50 -2.40 7.86
N GLN A 214 -20.56 -2.63 8.64
CA GLN A 214 -21.73 -3.38 8.14
C GLN A 214 -22.50 -2.60 7.07
N LYS A 215 -22.69 -1.29 7.28
CA LYS A 215 -23.35 -0.40 6.31
C LYS A 215 -22.48 -0.29 5.05
N ALA A 216 -23.11 -0.36 3.91
CA ALA A 216 -22.44 -0.16 2.63
C ALA A 216 -21.76 1.21 2.55
N ASN A 217 -20.61 1.29 1.92
CA ASN A 217 -19.80 2.51 1.74
C ASN A 217 -19.45 3.22 3.03
N SER A 218 -19.43 2.48 4.15
CA SER A 218 -19.04 2.97 5.46
C SER A 218 -17.82 2.21 5.96
N TYR A 219 -16.88 2.96 6.49
CA TYR A 219 -15.57 2.47 6.92
C TYR A 219 -15.22 3.07 8.27
N ASN A 220 -14.43 2.34 9.07
CA ASN A 220 -13.66 2.97 10.13
C ASN A 220 -12.35 3.47 9.49
N TYR A 221 -12.05 4.70 9.69
CA TYR A 221 -10.84 5.36 9.24
C TYR A 221 -9.96 5.68 10.44
N SER A 222 -8.71 5.23 10.39
CA SER A 222 -7.68 5.60 11.35
C SER A 222 -6.50 6.22 10.61
N TYR A 223 -5.77 7.12 11.27
CA TYR A 223 -4.53 7.66 10.74
C TYR A 223 -3.47 7.65 11.82
N TRP A 224 -2.37 6.99 11.55
CA TRP A 224 -1.25 6.83 12.46
C TRP A 224 -0.04 7.60 11.91
N PRO A 225 0.33 8.76 12.51
CA PRO A 225 1.49 9.53 12.11
C PRO A 225 2.80 8.79 12.42
N ALA A 226 3.89 9.28 11.86
CA ALA A 226 5.24 8.79 12.17
C ALA A 226 5.45 8.72 13.70
N ARG A 227 6.21 7.73 14.17
CA ARG A 227 6.44 7.33 15.57
C ARG A 227 5.30 6.58 16.25
N SER A 228 4.16 6.39 15.60
CA SER A 228 3.10 5.51 16.13
C SER A 228 3.58 4.05 16.14
N VAL A 229 3.29 3.37 17.21
CA VAL A 229 3.39 1.90 17.36
C VAL A 229 1.97 1.37 17.49
N ILE A 230 1.66 0.34 16.72
CA ILE A 230 0.33 -0.26 16.63
C ILE A 230 0.46 -1.73 17.01
N ASP A 231 -0.30 -2.14 18.00
CA ASP A 231 -0.43 -3.54 18.38
C ASP A 231 -1.43 -4.24 17.48
N ILE A 232 -1.06 -5.43 17.04
CA ILE A 232 -1.93 -6.30 16.23
C ILE A 232 -2.52 -7.33 17.16
N THR A 233 -3.82 -7.19 17.42
CA THR A 233 -4.58 -8.04 18.34
C THR A 233 -5.65 -8.82 17.58
N ASN A 234 -6.32 -9.75 18.28
CA ASN A 234 -7.49 -10.43 17.71
C ASN A 234 -8.68 -9.48 17.51
N ALA A 235 -8.70 -8.33 18.19
CA ALA A 235 -9.72 -7.30 18.02
C ALA A 235 -9.44 -6.36 16.84
N GLY A 236 -8.21 -6.34 16.33
CA GLY A 236 -7.79 -5.50 15.21
C GLY A 236 -6.46 -4.80 15.43
N PHE A 237 -6.41 -3.53 15.03
CA PHE A 237 -5.21 -2.69 15.07
C PHE A 237 -5.44 -1.54 16.02
N GLU A 238 -4.67 -1.49 17.10
CA GLU A 238 -4.83 -0.53 18.18
C GLU A 238 -3.51 0.21 18.42
N LEU A 239 -3.59 1.50 18.77
CA LEU A 239 -2.40 2.23 19.20
C LEU A 239 -1.88 1.57 20.49
N SER A 240 -0.57 1.26 20.50
CA SER A 240 0.05 0.65 21.67
C SER A 240 0.01 1.57 22.89
N GLU A 241 -0.03 0.98 24.08
CA GLU A 241 0.09 1.74 25.35
C GLU A 241 1.32 2.63 25.36
N ARG A 242 2.42 2.19 24.76
CA ARG A 242 3.63 2.99 24.61
C ARG A 242 3.36 4.28 23.83
N THR A 243 2.63 4.21 22.72
CA THR A 243 2.29 5.40 21.93
C THR A 243 1.35 6.32 22.70
N ILE A 244 0.35 5.76 23.34
CA ILE A 244 -0.65 6.52 24.12
C ILE A 244 -0.01 7.22 25.30
N SER A 245 0.85 6.54 26.06
CA SER A 245 1.53 7.13 27.24
C SER A 245 2.52 8.26 26.87
N GLN A 246 3.00 8.29 25.65
CA GLN A 246 3.88 9.34 25.12
C GLN A 246 3.12 10.45 24.38
N ALA A 247 1.79 10.37 24.33
CA ALA A 247 0.99 11.40 23.68
C ALA A 247 1.11 12.74 24.42
N LEU A 248 1.14 13.80 23.64
CA LEU A 248 1.15 15.18 24.18
C LEU A 248 -0.25 15.55 24.67
N ALA A 249 -0.29 16.47 25.64
CA ALA A 249 -1.55 17.02 26.12
C ALA A 249 -2.38 17.60 24.95
N PRO A 250 -3.74 17.45 24.98
CA PRO A 250 -4.61 18.06 23.99
C PRO A 250 -4.41 19.58 23.93
N VAL A 251 -4.48 20.14 22.72
CA VAL A 251 -4.53 21.59 22.53
C VAL A 251 -5.98 22.02 22.54
N LYS A 252 -6.32 23.01 23.36
CA LYS A 252 -7.63 23.66 23.26
C LYS A 252 -7.63 24.59 22.05
N ILE A 253 -8.11 24.11 20.94
CA ILE A 253 -8.36 24.91 19.73
C ILE A 253 -9.83 25.30 19.77
N PRO A 254 -10.19 26.57 19.56
CA PRO A 254 -11.61 26.95 19.43
C PRO A 254 -12.25 26.13 18.31
N PRO A 255 -13.55 25.76 18.44
CA PRO A 255 -14.26 25.07 17.38
C PRO A 255 -14.13 25.84 16.09
N LEU A 256 -13.70 25.14 15.03
CA LEU A 256 -13.64 25.74 13.70
C LEU A 256 -15.08 25.92 13.18
N PRO A 257 -15.38 27.05 12.53
CA PRO A 257 -16.69 27.19 11.90
C PRO A 257 -16.88 26.06 10.89
N VAL A 258 -18.11 25.57 10.76
CA VAL A 258 -18.45 24.48 9.81
C VAL A 258 -17.93 24.83 8.43
N GLN A 259 -16.83 24.23 8.04
CA GLN A 259 -16.25 24.41 6.73
C GLN A 259 -16.74 23.29 5.80
N ARG A 260 -17.35 23.66 4.70
CA ARG A 260 -17.59 22.74 3.60
C ARG A 260 -16.31 22.69 2.77
N PHE A 261 -15.62 21.59 2.83
CA PHE A 261 -14.42 21.36 2.03
C PHE A 261 -14.83 20.86 0.64
N ALA A 262 -14.78 21.74 -0.35
CA ALA A 262 -14.88 21.34 -1.74
C ALA A 262 -13.60 20.60 -2.19
N ASN A 263 -13.75 19.65 -3.09
CA ASN A 263 -12.66 18.86 -3.65
C ASN A 263 -11.83 18.16 -2.55
N ILE A 264 -12.53 17.53 -1.61
CA ILE A 264 -11.91 16.89 -0.43
C ILE A 264 -10.94 15.76 -0.79
N LEU A 265 -11.12 15.13 -1.94
CA LEU A 265 -10.27 14.05 -2.45
C LEU A 265 -9.18 14.55 -3.40
N THR A 266 -8.74 15.81 -3.25
CA THR A 266 -7.61 16.39 -3.97
C THR A 266 -6.58 16.95 -2.99
N ASP A 267 -5.31 17.03 -3.40
CA ASP A 267 -4.24 17.72 -2.66
C ASP A 267 -4.10 17.27 -1.19
N SER A 268 -4.31 15.99 -0.93
CA SER A 268 -4.27 15.41 0.43
C SER A 268 -5.22 16.09 1.43
N LYS A 269 -6.29 16.73 0.97
CA LYS A 269 -7.20 17.50 1.83
C LYS A 269 -7.94 16.65 2.86
N LEU A 270 -8.28 15.39 2.50
CA LEU A 270 -8.89 14.48 3.47
C LEU A 270 -7.97 14.23 4.68
N ARG A 271 -6.67 14.00 4.45
CA ARG A 271 -5.68 13.90 5.52
C ARG A 271 -5.64 15.19 6.34
N SER A 272 -5.57 16.34 5.69
CA SER A 272 -5.53 17.64 6.38
C SER A 272 -6.77 17.88 7.22
N LEU A 273 -7.96 17.53 6.72
CA LEU A 273 -9.22 17.63 7.44
C LEU A 273 -9.25 16.70 8.66
N THR A 274 -8.87 15.44 8.51
CA THR A 274 -8.84 14.49 9.62
C THR A 274 -7.80 14.87 10.67
N GLN A 275 -6.66 15.46 10.29
CA GLN A 275 -5.68 16.02 11.22
C GLN A 275 -6.25 17.23 11.99
N ALA A 276 -6.98 18.12 11.31
CA ALA A 276 -7.63 19.25 11.95
C ALA A 276 -8.70 18.77 12.95
N MET A 277 -9.55 17.81 12.55
CA MET A 277 -10.54 17.20 13.45
C MET A 277 -9.89 16.57 14.69
N CYS A 278 -8.81 15.85 14.51
CA CYS A 278 -8.07 15.22 15.60
C CYS A 278 -7.48 16.25 16.56
N LEU A 279 -6.88 17.32 16.05
CA LEU A 279 -6.29 18.38 16.88
C LEU A 279 -7.33 19.20 17.64
N SER A 280 -8.48 19.49 17.03
CA SER A 280 -9.59 20.23 17.64
C SER A 280 -10.58 19.35 18.38
N GLN A 281 -10.42 18.01 18.29
CA GLN A 281 -11.35 17.01 18.86
C GLN A 281 -12.81 17.18 18.34
N GLU A 282 -12.92 17.58 17.07
CA GLU A 282 -14.22 17.75 16.42
C GLU A 282 -14.96 16.43 16.26
N GLN A 283 -16.28 16.49 16.47
CA GLN A 283 -17.14 15.30 16.41
C GLN A 283 -17.56 14.93 14.98
N SER A 284 -17.58 15.90 14.08
CA SER A 284 -17.99 15.67 12.69
C SER A 284 -17.40 16.68 11.73
N ALA A 285 -17.20 16.23 10.50
CA ALA A 285 -16.85 17.08 9.36
C ALA A 285 -17.44 16.51 8.08
N VAL A 286 -17.66 17.36 7.09
CA VAL A 286 -18.17 16.97 5.78
C VAL A 286 -17.27 17.54 4.70
N GLY A 287 -16.82 16.66 3.82
CA GLY A 287 -16.14 17.03 2.58
C GLY A 287 -17.01 16.70 1.37
N GLN A 288 -16.90 17.49 0.33
CA GLN A 288 -17.57 17.25 -0.96
C GLN A 288 -16.54 16.97 -2.04
N GLN A 289 -16.84 16.02 -2.90
CA GLN A 289 -16.12 15.77 -4.14
C GLN A 289 -17.12 15.49 -5.25
N ASP A 290 -17.29 16.41 -6.18
CA ASP A 290 -18.32 16.32 -7.24
C ASP A 290 -19.72 16.04 -6.65
N ASP A 291 -20.34 14.91 -7.01
CA ASP A 291 -21.63 14.41 -6.51
C ASP A 291 -21.51 13.50 -5.27
N LEU A 292 -20.34 13.47 -4.64
CA LEU A 292 -20.09 12.66 -3.44
C LEU A 292 -19.96 13.54 -2.20
N LEU A 293 -20.57 13.10 -1.11
CA LEU A 293 -20.34 13.59 0.25
C LEU A 293 -19.53 12.58 1.03
N ILE A 294 -18.45 13.04 1.63
CA ILE A 294 -17.62 12.28 2.55
C ILE A 294 -17.92 12.78 3.96
N ASN A 295 -18.74 12.02 4.68
CA ASN A 295 -19.12 12.32 6.04
C ASN A 295 -18.12 11.65 7.00
N LEU A 296 -17.51 12.45 7.86
CA LEU A 296 -16.62 11.99 8.92
C LEU A 296 -17.32 12.22 10.26
N THR A 297 -17.44 11.18 11.09
CA THR A 297 -18.13 11.27 12.37
C THR A 297 -17.37 10.51 13.45
N ALA A 298 -17.06 11.17 14.55
CA ALA A 298 -16.54 10.53 15.74
C ALA A 298 -17.62 9.66 16.39
N THR A 299 -17.22 8.48 16.81
CA THR A 299 -18.06 7.51 17.51
C THR A 299 -17.54 7.30 18.94
N LYS A 300 -18.22 6.53 19.74
CA LYS A 300 -17.74 6.15 21.09
C LYS A 300 -16.38 5.40 21.08
N ASN A 301 -15.98 4.88 19.93
CA ASN A 301 -14.72 4.15 19.73
C ASN A 301 -13.66 5.02 19.04
N THR A 302 -13.94 6.29 18.82
CA THR A 302 -13.00 7.22 18.19
C THR A 302 -12.10 7.83 19.24
N ASP A 303 -10.79 7.70 19.03
CA ASP A 303 -9.77 8.28 19.91
C ASP A 303 -8.86 9.22 19.12
N TYR A 304 -8.41 10.27 19.81
CA TYR A 304 -7.52 11.30 19.30
C TYR A 304 -6.32 11.49 20.20
N TYR A 305 -5.10 11.33 19.65
CA TYR A 305 -3.86 11.47 20.41
C TYR A 305 -2.88 12.35 19.66
N ARG A 306 -2.34 13.36 20.32
CA ARG A 306 -1.25 14.17 19.77
C ARG A 306 0.07 13.43 19.93
N ILE A 307 0.73 13.15 18.81
CA ILE A 307 2.05 12.52 18.76
C ILE A 307 3.11 13.59 18.50
N ASN A 308 4.25 13.51 19.19
CA ASN A 308 5.35 14.47 19.00
C ASN A 308 6.07 14.20 17.66
N THR A 309 5.42 14.61 16.56
CA THR A 309 5.95 14.55 15.20
C THR A 309 5.40 15.69 14.36
N GLN A 310 6.08 16.04 13.28
CA GLN A 310 5.71 17.09 12.33
C GLN A 310 5.78 16.50 10.93
N PRO A 311 4.96 16.97 9.95
CA PRO A 311 3.90 17.98 10.07
C PRO A 311 2.55 17.41 10.57
N TYR A 312 2.34 16.10 10.51
CA TYR A 312 1.05 15.45 10.83
C TYR A 312 1.18 14.71 12.16
N GLY A 313 0.95 15.43 13.24
CA GLY A 313 1.20 14.95 14.59
C GLY A 313 -0.05 14.51 15.37
N CYS A 314 -1.14 14.14 14.69
CA CYS A 314 -2.32 13.66 15.40
C CYS A 314 -2.70 12.24 14.94
N ALA A 315 -2.60 11.28 15.86
CA ALA A 315 -3.13 9.94 15.66
C ALA A 315 -4.63 9.92 15.95
N LEU A 316 -5.39 9.37 15.03
CA LEU A 316 -6.81 9.14 15.22
C LEU A 316 -7.13 7.67 14.94
N SER A 317 -8.08 7.13 15.71
CA SER A 317 -8.54 5.76 15.57
C SER A 317 -10.04 5.71 15.40
N ASN A 318 -10.51 4.85 14.51
CA ASN A 318 -11.92 4.47 14.35
C ASN A 318 -12.90 5.64 14.09
N LEU A 319 -12.48 6.66 13.35
CA LEU A 319 -13.38 7.68 12.82
C LEU A 319 -14.32 7.05 11.80
N SER A 320 -15.62 7.22 11.93
CA SER A 320 -16.56 6.73 10.91
C SER A 320 -16.47 7.60 9.65
N LEU A 321 -16.11 6.98 8.54
CA LEU A 321 -16.08 7.57 7.22
C LEU A 321 -17.20 6.97 6.37
N ASN A 322 -18.15 7.79 5.92
CA ASN A 322 -19.27 7.37 5.11
C ASN A 322 -19.28 8.14 3.80
N VAL A 323 -19.43 7.43 2.69
CA VAL A 323 -19.48 8.00 1.36
C VAL A 323 -20.89 7.89 0.81
N GLU A 324 -21.50 9.01 0.52
CA GLU A 324 -22.86 9.12 0.02
C GLU A 324 -22.87 9.89 -1.30
N ARG A 325 -23.79 9.54 -2.17
CA ARG A 325 -24.05 10.29 -3.41
C ARG A 325 -25.31 11.12 -3.20
N PHE A 326 -25.31 12.37 -3.66
CA PHE A 326 -26.47 13.28 -3.60
C PHE A 326 -26.94 13.69 -4.98
#